data_3dc3e4d27ba0d3cc7512685ba9949e9e
#
_entry.id   3dc3e4d27ba0d3cc7512685ba9949e9e
#
_cell.length_a   1.000
_cell.length_b   1.000
_cell.length_c   1.000
_cell.angle_alpha   90.00
_cell.angle_beta   90.00
_cell.angle_gamma   90.00
#
_symmetry.space_group_name_H-M   'P 1'
#
loop_
_entity.id
_entity.type
_entity.pdbx_description
1 polymer ?
#
loop_
_entity_poly.entity_id
_entity_poly.type
_entity_poly.pdbx_seq_one_letter_code
_entity_poly.pdbx_strand_id
1 'polypeptide(L)' 'MKVGDLVRFKPEEWGTPLEDRPLGIVLSEPYRISPRGRVAWGDPVLVDIRFPGSSEVYSTGPETLEVVSESR' A
#
# COMPACT_ATOMS: atom_id res chain seq x y z
N MET A 1 -5.04 -7.72 -2.97
CA MET A 1 -5.22 -6.55 -2.07
C MET A 1 -6.45 -5.81 -2.53
N LYS A 2 -7.37 -5.53 -1.62
CA LYS A 2 -8.66 -4.94 -1.93
C LYS A 2 -8.92 -3.72 -1.06
N VAL A 3 -9.81 -2.85 -1.50
CA VAL A 3 -10.26 -1.72 -0.69
C VAL A 3 -10.82 -2.23 0.65
N GLY A 4 -10.35 -1.65 1.74
CA GLY A 4 -10.75 -2.04 3.09
C GLY A 4 -9.84 -3.05 3.78
N ASP A 5 -8.92 -3.67 3.04
CA ASP A 5 -7.96 -4.59 3.65
C ASP A 5 -7.05 -3.84 4.62
N LEU A 6 -6.71 -4.51 5.72
CA LEU A 6 -5.71 -4.00 6.65
C LEU A 6 -4.34 -4.52 6.24
N VAL A 7 -3.39 -3.61 6.11
CA VAL A 7 -2.05 -3.90 5.64
C VAL A 7 -1.01 -3.23 6.54
N ARG A 8 0.22 -3.68 6.44
CA ARG A 8 1.37 -3.02 7.07
C ARG A 8 2.59 -3.27 6.18
N PHE A 9 3.61 -2.44 6.33
CA PHE A 9 4.85 -2.65 5.61
C PHE A 9 5.50 -3.95 6.04
N LYS A 10 6.10 -4.65 5.10
CA LYS A 10 6.89 -5.83 5.42
C LYS A 10 8.08 -5.46 6.30
N PRO A 11 8.56 -6.36 7.15
CA PRO A 11 9.70 -6.07 8.03
C PRO A 11 10.93 -5.55 7.30
N GLU A 12 11.24 -6.12 6.16
CA GLU A 12 12.40 -5.71 5.36
C GLU A 12 12.26 -4.33 4.73
N GLU A 13 11.03 -3.82 4.65
CA GLU A 13 10.75 -2.50 4.08
C GLU A 13 10.60 -1.42 5.14
N TRP A 14 10.49 -1.79 6.41
CA TRP A 14 10.19 -0.87 7.49
C TRP A 14 11.44 -0.51 8.26
N GLY A 15 12.39 -0.16 8.17
CA GLY A 15 13.64 0.19 8.84
C GLY A 15 13.60 0.48 10.35
N THR A 16 12.50 0.20 11.05
CA THR A 16 12.35 0.44 12.49
C THR A 16 11.93 -0.85 13.19
N PRO A 17 11.86 -0.87 14.55
CA PRO A 17 11.37 -2.05 15.27
C PRO A 17 10.03 -2.53 14.77
N LEU A 18 9.86 -3.85 14.70
CA LEU A 18 8.66 -4.45 14.10
C LEU A 18 7.38 -4.06 14.80
N GLU A 19 7.43 -3.87 16.12
CA GLU A 19 6.26 -3.47 16.89
C GLU A 19 5.79 -2.05 16.57
N ASP A 20 6.61 -1.24 15.93
CA ASP A 20 6.26 0.12 15.57
C ASP A 20 5.60 0.23 14.20
N ARG A 21 5.44 -0.89 13.49
CA ARG A 21 4.83 -0.86 12.18
C ARG A 21 3.32 -0.56 12.29
N PRO A 22 2.86 0.57 11.74
CA PRO A 22 1.44 0.89 11.82
C PRO A 22 0.61 0.03 10.86
N LEU A 23 -0.66 -0.16 11.21
CA LEU A 23 -1.63 -0.77 10.30
C LEU A 23 -2.24 0.31 9.43
N GLY A 24 -2.31 0.05 8.14
CA GLY A 24 -2.96 0.94 7.19
C GLY A 24 -4.19 0.29 6.59
N ILE A 25 -5.06 1.11 6.02
CA ILE A 25 -6.26 0.65 5.31
C ILE A 25 -6.05 0.91 3.83
N VAL A 26 -6.30 -0.10 3.01
CA VAL A 26 -6.23 0.04 1.56
C VAL A 26 -7.41 0.85 1.08
N LEU A 27 -7.13 1.92 0.34
CA LEU A 27 -8.15 2.83 -0.19
C LEU A 27 -8.46 2.60 -1.66
N SER A 28 -7.61 1.89 -2.38
CA SER A 28 -7.80 1.63 -3.80
C SER A 28 -7.29 0.25 -4.16
N GLU A 29 -7.78 -0.29 -5.27
CA GLU A 29 -7.14 -1.46 -5.86
C GLU A 29 -5.80 -1.06 -6.46
N PRO A 30 -4.85 -2.00 -6.59
CA PRO A 30 -3.58 -1.69 -7.23
C PRO A 30 -3.78 -1.13 -8.64
N TYR A 31 -3.04 -0.08 -8.96
CA TYR A 31 -3.13 0.58 -10.25
C TYR A 31 -1.72 0.90 -10.76
N ARG A 32 -1.61 1.05 -12.08
CA ARG A 32 -0.34 1.40 -12.71
C ARG A 32 -0.29 2.90 -12.95
N ILE A 33 0.88 3.47 -12.70
CA ILE A 33 1.15 4.86 -13.05
C ILE A 33 2.04 4.87 -14.28
N SER A 34 1.62 5.63 -15.30
CA SER A 34 2.42 5.83 -16.48
C SER A 34 2.84 7.30 -16.57
N PRO A 35 4.13 7.60 -16.47
CA PRO A 35 4.60 8.98 -16.61
C PRO A 35 4.40 9.54 -18.02
N ARG A 36 4.08 8.67 -18.99
CA ARG A 36 3.87 9.08 -20.38
C ARG A 36 2.39 9.21 -20.74
N GLY A 37 1.49 9.08 -19.75
CA GLY A 37 0.06 9.24 -19.97
C GLY A 37 -0.65 8.01 -20.49
N ARG A 38 0.07 6.91 -20.72
CA ARG A 38 -0.54 5.62 -21.10
C ARG A 38 0.18 4.48 -20.39
N VAL A 39 -0.59 3.48 -19.99
CA VAL A 39 -0.05 2.32 -19.28
C VAL A 39 0.76 1.47 -20.24
N ALA A 40 1.96 1.07 -19.79
CA ALA A 40 2.84 0.18 -20.53
C ALA A 40 3.33 -0.93 -19.60
N TRP A 41 3.82 -2.02 -20.20
CA TRP A 41 4.43 -3.11 -19.46
C TRP A 41 5.66 -2.60 -18.71
N GLY A 42 5.74 -2.90 -17.42
CA GLY A 42 6.84 -2.45 -16.59
C GLY A 42 6.60 -1.14 -15.86
N ASP A 43 5.48 -0.48 -16.10
CA ASP A 43 5.13 0.72 -15.32
C ASP A 43 4.91 0.34 -13.85
N PRO A 44 5.28 1.24 -12.92
CA PRO A 44 5.09 0.95 -11.50
C PRO A 44 3.63 0.72 -11.14
N VAL A 45 3.41 -0.26 -10.26
CA VAL A 45 2.09 -0.53 -9.70
C VAL A 45 2.06 0.05 -8.30
N LEU A 46 1.04 0.82 -8.00
CA LEU A 46 0.86 1.44 -6.69
C LEU A 46 -0.50 1.09 -6.11
N VAL A 47 -0.59 1.20 -4.80
CA VAL A 47 -1.84 1.08 -4.07
C VAL A 47 -1.89 2.21 -3.05
N ASP A 48 -3.07 2.79 -2.88
CA ASP A 48 -3.25 3.87 -1.92
C ASP A 48 -3.64 3.30 -0.56
N ILE A 49 -2.97 3.78 0.48
CA ILE A 49 -3.25 3.38 1.85
C ILE A 49 -3.35 4.61 2.74
N ARG A 50 -4.03 4.46 3.86
CA ARG A 50 -4.15 5.49 4.88
C ARG A 50 -3.95 4.86 6.25
N PHE A 51 -3.17 5.55 7.09
CA PHE A 51 -2.97 5.10 8.47
C PHE A 51 -4.00 5.78 9.39
N PRO A 52 -4.51 5.06 10.40
CA PRO A 52 -5.42 5.66 11.38
C PRO A 52 -4.78 6.87 12.07
N GLY A 53 -5.55 7.93 12.24
CA GLY A 53 -5.05 9.15 12.85
C GLY A 53 -4.34 10.10 11.88
N SER A 54 -4.14 9.69 10.62
CA SER A 54 -3.55 10.54 9.59
C SER A 54 -4.60 10.88 8.54
N SER A 55 -4.57 12.12 8.05
CA SER A 55 -5.43 12.55 6.95
C SER A 55 -4.73 12.37 5.60
N GLU A 56 -3.46 11.97 5.60
CA GLU A 56 -2.70 11.82 4.37
C GLU A 56 -2.89 10.44 3.76
N VAL A 57 -2.88 10.40 2.44
CA VAL A 57 -2.92 9.16 1.66
C VAL A 57 -1.51 8.88 1.16
N TYR A 58 -1.04 7.65 1.35
CA TYR A 58 0.25 7.22 0.87
C TYR A 58 0.06 6.26 -0.30
N SER A 59 0.85 6.44 -1.35
CA SER A 59 0.86 5.54 -2.48
C SER A 59 2.17 4.76 -2.46
N THR A 60 2.09 3.45 -2.46
CA THR A 60 3.27 2.59 -2.39
C THR A 60 3.06 1.32 -3.21
N GLY A 61 4.16 0.66 -3.55
CA GLY A 61 4.08 -0.60 -4.26
C GLY A 61 3.45 -1.68 -3.38
N PRO A 62 2.50 -2.48 -3.90
CA PRO A 62 1.87 -3.52 -3.11
C PRO A 62 2.85 -4.58 -2.61
N GLU A 63 3.98 -4.76 -3.28
CA GLU A 63 5.02 -5.71 -2.87
C GLU A 63 5.72 -5.30 -1.57
N THR A 64 5.61 -4.04 -1.15
CA THR A 64 6.18 -3.57 0.12
C THR A 64 5.26 -3.80 1.31
N LEU A 65 4.05 -4.27 1.05
CA LEU A 65 3.02 -4.43 2.05
C LEU A 65 2.66 -5.91 2.24
N GLU A 66 2.20 -6.24 3.44
CA GLU A 66 1.59 -7.54 3.70
C GLU A 66 0.16 -7.32 4.19
N VAL A 67 -0.75 -8.18 3.74
CA VAL A 67 -2.15 -8.12 4.17
C VAL A 67 -2.27 -8.78 5.53
N VAL A 68 -2.78 -8.03 6.51
CA VAL A 68 -2.98 -8.51 7.88
C VAL A 68 -4.39 -9.06 8.05
N SER A 69 -5.37 -8.39 7.43
CA SER A 69 -6.76 -8.82 7.49
C SER A 69 -7.44 -8.48 6.19
N GLU A 70 -8.08 -9.45 5.58
CA GLU A 70 -8.77 -9.24 4.31
C GLU A 70 -10.18 -8.75 4.52
N SER A 71 -10.56 -7.75 3.73
CA SER A 71 -11.95 -7.30 3.66
C SER A 71 -12.78 -8.32 2.85
N ARG A 72 -13.98 -8.56 3.29
CA ARG A 72 -14.92 -9.47 2.62
C ARG A 72 -16.12 -8.72 2.07
#